data_845810686ca189793367e50fd5bcfea3
#
_entry.id   845810686ca189793367e50fd5bcfea3
#
_cell.length_a   1.000
_cell.length_b   1.000
_cell.length_c   1.000
_cell.angle_alpha   90.00
_cell.angle_beta   90.00
_cell.angle_gamma   90.00
#
_symmetry.space_group_name_H-M   'P 1'
#
loop_
_entity.id
_entity.type
_entity.pdbx_description
1 polymer ?
#
loop_
_entity_poly.entity_id
_entity_poly.type
_entity_poly.pdbx_seq_one_letter_code
_entity_poly.pdbx_strand_id
1 'polypeptide(L)' 'MLILSRKVGEAVMIGDDVTIIVVGIKGAQIRLAIDAPRSVTVHREEVHKRIELEQKRQKYAVA' A
#
# COMPACT_ATOMS: atom_id res chain seq x y z
N MET A 1 -6.77 -15.71 -1.37
CA MET A 1 -5.69 -14.75 -1.06
C MET A 1 -4.46 -15.07 -1.88
N LEU A 2 -3.81 -14.07 -2.40
CA LEU A 2 -2.57 -14.26 -3.15
C LEU A 2 -1.38 -13.99 -2.25
N ILE A 3 -0.46 -14.93 -2.20
CA ILE A 3 0.76 -14.77 -1.42
C ILE A 3 1.93 -14.95 -2.37
N LEU A 4 2.85 -14.00 -2.34
CA LEU A 4 4.00 -14.03 -3.22
C LEU A 4 5.21 -13.41 -2.54
N SER A 5 6.38 -13.67 -3.10
CA SER A 5 7.63 -13.14 -2.57
C SER A 5 8.29 -12.27 -3.63
N ARG A 6 8.82 -11.12 -3.19
CA ARG A 6 9.55 -10.24 -4.08
C ARG A 6 10.82 -9.77 -3.40
N LYS A 7 11.82 -9.49 -4.20
CA LYS A 7 13.10 -8.98 -3.71
C LYS A 7 13.09 -7.46 -3.75
N VAL A 8 14.04 -6.86 -3.02
CA VAL A 8 14.20 -5.41 -3.05
C VAL A 8 14.41 -4.95 -4.49
N GLY A 9 13.66 -3.93 -4.87
CA GLY A 9 13.71 -3.40 -6.22
C GLY A 9 12.71 -4.02 -7.18
N GLU A 10 12.03 -5.08 -6.75
CA GLU A 10 11.02 -5.73 -7.59
C GLU A 10 9.64 -5.21 -7.25
N ALA A 11 8.75 -5.31 -8.22
CA ALA A 11 7.42 -4.74 -8.07
C ALA A 11 6.33 -5.78 -8.24
N VAL A 12 5.16 -5.44 -7.74
CA VAL A 12 3.94 -6.22 -7.95
C VAL A 12 2.92 -5.28 -8.54
N MET A 13 2.27 -5.71 -9.62
CA MET A 13 1.22 -4.92 -10.25
C MET A 13 -0.14 -5.39 -9.79
N ILE A 14 -1.00 -4.43 -9.49
CA ILE A 14 -2.40 -4.72 -9.16
C ILE A 14 -3.24 -3.99 -10.21
N GLY A 15 -3.85 -4.76 -11.09
CA GLY A 15 -4.49 -4.17 -12.25
C GLY A 15 -3.47 -3.47 -13.12
N ASP A 16 -3.88 -2.40 -13.77
CA ASP A 16 -2.99 -1.64 -14.63
C ASP A 16 -2.49 -0.37 -13.97
N ASP A 17 -3.09 0.00 -12.84
CA ASP A 17 -2.91 1.31 -12.26
C ASP A 17 -2.09 1.36 -10.99
N VAL A 18 -1.97 0.24 -10.30
CA VAL A 18 -1.34 0.23 -9.00
C VAL A 18 -0.06 -0.60 -9.05
N THR A 19 1.03 0.01 -8.62
CA THR A 19 2.33 -0.65 -8.56
C THR A 19 2.82 -0.62 -7.12
N ILE A 20 3.26 -1.77 -6.62
CA ILE A 20 3.85 -1.88 -5.29
C ILE A 20 5.30 -2.30 -5.48
N ILE A 21 6.21 -1.52 -4.94
CA ILE A 21 7.64 -1.79 -5.08
C ILE A 21 8.24 -2.03 -3.71
N VAL A 22 9.05 -3.07 -3.59
CA VAL A 22 9.79 -3.32 -2.36
C VAL A 22 11.00 -2.41 -2.37
N VAL A 23 11.01 -1.42 -1.49
CA VAL A 23 12.06 -0.42 -1.45
C VAL A 23 13.22 -0.88 -0.59
N GLY A 24 12.91 -1.56 0.51
CA GLY A 24 13.95 -2.03 1.40
C GLY A 24 13.42 -2.96 2.46
N ILE A 25 14.33 -3.70 3.08
CA ILE A 25 14.01 -4.62 4.15
C ILE A 25 15.01 -4.35 5.26
N LYS A 26 14.49 -4.19 6.48
CA LYS A 26 15.35 -3.97 7.64
C LYS A 26 14.82 -4.80 8.79
N GLY A 27 15.51 -5.87 9.13
CA GLY A 27 15.04 -6.77 10.17
C GLY A 27 13.69 -7.35 9.81
N ALA A 28 12.70 -7.15 10.67
CA ALA A 28 11.34 -7.63 10.44
C ALA A 28 10.47 -6.58 9.75
N GLN A 29 11.04 -5.47 9.36
CA GLN A 29 10.29 -4.40 8.71
C GLN A 29 10.57 -4.37 7.22
N ILE A 30 9.52 -4.14 6.46
CA ILE A 30 9.60 -4.06 5.01
C ILE A 30 9.08 -2.71 4.59
N ARG A 31 9.83 -2.03 3.73
CA ARG A 31 9.43 -0.73 3.20
C ARG A 31 8.87 -0.93 1.81
N LEU A 32 7.68 -0.42 1.61
CA LEU A 32 6.99 -0.54 0.33
C LEU A 32 6.68 0.85 -0.21
N ALA A 33 6.88 1.01 -1.51
CA ALA A 33 6.43 2.19 -2.21
C ALA A 33 5.22 1.80 -3.03
N ILE A 34 4.18 2.60 -2.97
CA ILE A 34 2.94 2.30 -3.67
C ILE A 34 2.60 3.46 -4.59
N ASP A 35 2.48 3.15 -5.87
CA ASP A 35 2.12 4.12 -6.87
C ASP A 35 0.70 3.80 -7.33
N ALA A 36 -0.23 4.69 -7.04
CA ALA A 36 -1.63 4.48 -7.34
C ALA A 36 -2.27 5.79 -7.78
N PRO A 37 -3.32 5.75 -8.60
CA PRO A 37 -4.01 6.97 -8.98
C PRO A 37 -4.80 7.51 -7.79
N ARG A 38 -5.21 8.77 -7.89
CA ARG A 38 -5.94 9.42 -6.81
C ARG A 38 -7.27 8.76 -6.48
N SER A 39 -7.84 8.09 -7.44
CA SER A 39 -9.11 7.41 -7.22
C SER A 39 -8.96 6.19 -6.32
N VAL A 40 -7.73 5.75 -6.09
CA VAL A 40 -7.46 4.59 -5.24
C VAL A 40 -6.86 5.10 -3.93
N THR A 41 -7.55 4.82 -2.83
CA THR A 41 -7.07 5.21 -1.51
C THR A 41 -6.06 4.19 -1.02
N VAL A 42 -4.95 4.66 -0.49
CA VAL A 42 -3.91 3.78 0.01
C VAL A 42 -3.61 4.15 1.46
N HIS A 43 -3.86 3.19 2.35
CA HIS A 43 -3.60 3.39 3.78
C HIS A 43 -2.98 2.13 4.36
N ARG A 44 -2.15 2.32 5.37
CA ARG A 44 -1.75 1.18 6.18
C ARG A 44 -2.98 0.69 6.94
N GLU A 45 -2.96 -0.56 7.33
CA GLU A 45 -4.13 -1.17 7.94
C GLU A 45 -4.61 -0.40 9.17
N GLU A 46 -3.72 -0.03 10.04
CA GLU A 46 -4.11 0.68 11.25
C GLU A 46 -4.70 2.06 10.95
N VAL A 47 -4.20 2.72 9.91
CA VAL A 47 -4.74 4.02 9.50
C VAL A 47 -6.10 3.85 8.85
N HIS A 48 -6.25 2.82 8.04
CA HIS A 48 -7.52 2.55 7.38
C HIS A 48 -8.65 2.32 8.39
N LYS A 49 -8.36 1.54 9.41
CA LYS A 49 -9.37 1.28 10.45
C LYS A 49 -9.78 2.55 11.18
N ARG A 50 -8.82 3.42 11.45
CA ARG A 50 -9.12 4.67 12.13
C ARG A 50 -10.03 5.55 11.27
N ILE A 51 -9.73 5.63 9.99
CA ILE A 51 -10.51 6.46 9.08
C ILE A 51 -11.92 5.95 8.94
N GLU A 52 -12.10 4.65 8.88
CA GLU A 52 -13.44 4.07 8.81
C GLU A 52 -14.28 4.46 10.02
N LEU A 53 -13.66 4.46 11.19
CA LEU A 53 -14.40 4.78 12.41
C LEU A 53 -14.73 6.25 12.52
N GLU A 54 -13.84 7.11 12.05
CA GLU A 54 -13.99 8.55 12.25
C GLU A 54 -14.66 9.24 11.08
N GLN A 55 -14.28 8.87 9.87
CA GLN A 55 -14.76 9.58 8.69
C GLN A 55 -14.83 8.68 7.49
N LYS A 56 -16.00 8.33 7.15
CA LYS A 56 -16.16 7.45 5.99
C LYS A 56 -15.96 8.14 4.68
N ARG A 57 -15.98 9.44 4.65
CA ARG A 57 -15.83 10.18 3.41
C ARG A 57 -14.40 10.54 3.07
N GLN A 58 -13.45 10.14 3.89
CA GLN A 58 -12.07 10.44 3.62
C GLN A 58 -11.58 9.63 2.44
N LYS A 59 -10.99 10.29 1.46
CA LYS A 59 -10.63 9.65 0.20
C LYS A 59 -9.15 9.72 -0.13
N TYR A 60 -8.34 10.33 0.68
CA TYR A 60 -6.95 10.54 0.33
C TYR A 60 -6.08 9.40 0.76
N ALA A 61 -5.07 9.12 -0.07
CA ALA A 61 -4.05 8.18 0.30
C ALA A 61 -3.13 8.85 1.32
N VAL A 62 -2.95 8.20 2.44
CA VAL A 62 -2.10 8.70 3.51
C VAL A 62 -1.19 7.58 3.92
N ALA A 63 0.08 7.73 3.69
CA ALA A 63 1.03 6.67 3.98
C ALA A 63 1.59 6.78 5.39
#